data_351d19c5df7d92c17a62fe8e5f27e3aa
#
_entry.id   351d19c5df7d92c17a62fe8e5f27e3aa
#
_cell.length_a   1.000
_cell.length_b   1.000
_cell.length_c   1.000
_cell.angle_alpha   90.00
_cell.angle_beta   90.00
_cell.angle_gamma   90.00
#
_symmetry.space_group_name_H-M   'P 1'
#
loop_
_entity.id
_entity.type
_entity.pdbx_description
1 polymer ?
#
loop_
_entity_poly.entity_id
_entity_poly.type
_entity_poly.pdbx_seq_one_letter_code
_entity_poly.pdbx_strand_id
1 'polypeptide(L)'
;KLTEGAMNEHGESLKNALKAAPTHIFALLTRLRQACCDLGLLPGREHLPSQGAKSDLLIEKLTDLSATGAKVLVFSQFTSFLDILRKRIDLELPGLSIVELTGSTRNRSQPVEQFENSNDSIVMLASMKAAGLGVTLKSADYVFLMDPWWNPAVEEQAIDRAHRIGRIKPTFIYRLVTKGTIEDRVRQLQVEKKETFNQIIGELNGASGLTDHFNSLKELIELTD
;
A
#
# COMPACT_ATOMS: atom_id res chain seq x y z
N LYS A 1 18.10 -33.20 -19.21
CA LYS A 1 17.01 -34.23 -19.08
C LYS A 1 16.55 -34.47 -17.65
N LEU A 2 17.40 -34.32 -16.62
CA LEU A 2 17.02 -34.46 -15.19
C LEU A 2 16.33 -33.20 -14.63
N THR A 3 16.62 -32.04 -15.18
CA THR A 3 16.04 -30.77 -14.74
C THR A 3 14.63 -30.49 -15.27
N GLU A 4 14.31 -30.96 -16.49
CA GLU A 4 12.98 -30.81 -17.08
C GLU A 4 11.91 -31.70 -16.41
N GLY A 5 12.28 -32.90 -15.95
CA GLY A 5 11.35 -33.80 -15.24
C GLY A 5 10.96 -33.25 -13.84
N ALA A 6 11.93 -32.73 -13.11
CA ALA A 6 11.68 -32.15 -11.79
C ALA A 6 10.82 -30.86 -11.85
N MET A 7 11.01 -30.03 -12.88
CA MET A 7 10.17 -28.85 -13.09
C MET A 7 8.72 -29.22 -13.42
N ASN A 8 8.47 -30.27 -14.22
CA ASN A 8 7.13 -30.69 -14.56
C ASN A 8 6.34 -31.25 -13.37
N GLU A 9 6.95 -32.09 -12.51
CA GLU A 9 6.30 -32.62 -11.31
C GLU A 9 6.00 -31.53 -10.28
N HIS A 10 6.93 -30.60 -10.08
CA HIS A 10 6.70 -29.46 -9.16
C HIS A 10 5.70 -28.46 -9.74
N GLY A 11 5.70 -28.24 -11.04
CA GLY A 11 4.74 -27.37 -11.74
C GLY A 11 3.32 -27.92 -11.69
N GLU A 12 3.12 -29.23 -11.89
CA GLU A 12 1.79 -29.84 -11.77
C GLU A 12 1.31 -29.94 -10.32
N SER A 13 2.21 -30.24 -9.38
CA SER A 13 1.90 -30.23 -7.95
C SER A 13 1.50 -28.83 -7.48
N LEU A 14 2.22 -27.78 -7.94
CA LEU A 14 1.87 -26.39 -7.66
C LEU A 14 0.52 -26.01 -8.30
N LYS A 15 0.28 -26.39 -9.57
CA LYS A 15 -0.99 -26.16 -10.27
C LYS A 15 -2.18 -26.82 -9.54
N ASN A 16 -1.98 -28.02 -9.01
CA ASN A 16 -3.02 -28.74 -8.28
C ASN A 16 -3.24 -28.13 -6.88
N ALA A 17 -2.20 -27.74 -6.20
CA ALA A 17 -2.27 -27.01 -4.94
C ALA A 17 -2.96 -25.64 -5.11
N LEU A 18 -2.66 -24.94 -6.20
CA LEU A 18 -3.28 -23.66 -6.55
C LEU A 18 -4.77 -23.82 -6.85
N LYS A 19 -5.21 -24.88 -7.50
CA LYS A 19 -6.63 -25.19 -7.74
C LYS A 19 -7.38 -25.59 -6.47
N ALA A 20 -6.69 -26.24 -5.52
CA ALA A 20 -7.29 -26.75 -4.30
C ALA A 20 -7.49 -25.69 -3.19
N ALA A 21 -6.76 -24.56 -3.22
CA ALA A 21 -6.79 -23.58 -2.12
C ALA A 21 -6.49 -22.13 -2.57
N PRO A 22 -7.46 -21.44 -3.20
CA PRO A 22 -7.33 -20.02 -3.60
C PRO A 22 -6.88 -19.11 -2.45
N THR A 23 -7.32 -19.41 -1.21
CA THR A 23 -6.96 -18.65 0.00
C THR A 23 -5.46 -18.62 0.27
N HIS A 24 -4.73 -19.69 -0.05
CA HIS A 24 -3.28 -19.75 0.14
C HIS A 24 -2.54 -18.81 -0.82
N ILE A 25 -3.04 -18.62 -2.03
CA ILE A 25 -2.45 -17.70 -3.00
C ILE A 25 -2.63 -16.26 -2.54
N PHE A 26 -3.83 -15.89 -2.10
CA PHE A 26 -4.04 -14.56 -1.55
C PHE A 26 -3.18 -14.29 -0.32
N ALA A 27 -2.98 -15.29 0.52
CA ALA A 27 -2.07 -15.21 1.65
C ALA A 27 -0.62 -15.01 1.18
N LEU A 28 -0.16 -15.76 0.18
CA LEU A 28 1.17 -15.62 -0.40
C LEU A 28 1.38 -14.24 -1.03
N LEU A 29 0.46 -13.79 -1.88
CA LEU A 29 0.53 -12.47 -2.51
C LEU A 29 0.55 -11.36 -1.45
N THR A 30 -0.23 -11.50 -0.37
CA THR A 30 -0.21 -10.56 0.75
C THR A 30 1.16 -10.54 1.41
N ARG A 31 1.80 -11.70 1.65
CA ARG A 31 3.15 -11.78 2.23
C ARG A 31 4.22 -11.19 1.32
N LEU A 32 4.15 -11.46 0.01
CA LEU A 32 5.06 -10.84 -0.95
C LEU A 32 4.95 -9.32 -0.95
N ARG A 33 3.74 -8.77 -0.90
CA ARG A 33 3.51 -7.33 -0.81
C ARG A 33 3.96 -6.74 0.54
N GLN A 34 3.77 -7.46 1.63
CA GLN A 34 4.30 -7.09 2.94
C GLN A 34 5.83 -7.03 2.91
N ALA A 35 6.50 -8.03 2.31
CA ALA A 35 7.95 -8.05 2.15
C ALA A 35 8.46 -6.85 1.32
N CYS A 36 7.70 -6.38 0.33
CA CYS A 36 8.02 -5.18 -0.45
C CYS A 36 7.93 -3.89 0.39
N CYS A 37 7.12 -3.87 1.44
CA CYS A 37 7.01 -2.73 2.35
C CYS A 37 8.10 -2.77 3.41
N ASP A 38 8.15 -3.84 4.20
CA ASP A 38 9.13 -4.06 5.26
C ASP A 38 9.17 -5.54 5.66
N LEU A 39 10.38 -6.08 5.86
CA LEU A 39 10.55 -7.48 6.25
C LEU A 39 10.00 -7.78 7.65
N GLY A 40 9.92 -6.79 8.53
CA GLY A 40 9.30 -6.90 9.86
C GLY A 40 7.81 -7.20 9.83
N LEU A 41 7.15 -7.09 8.66
CA LEU A 41 5.74 -7.48 8.49
C LEU A 41 5.54 -8.98 8.28
N LEU A 42 6.63 -9.73 8.06
CA LEU A 42 6.55 -11.16 7.86
C LEU A 42 6.51 -11.91 9.21
N PRO A 43 5.72 -13.00 9.31
CA PRO A 43 5.65 -13.79 10.53
C PRO A 43 7.02 -14.24 11.01
N GLY A 44 7.28 -14.09 12.31
CA GLY A 44 8.55 -14.43 12.94
C GLY A 44 9.69 -13.46 12.70
N ARG A 45 9.41 -12.32 12.02
CA ARG A 45 10.41 -11.27 11.74
C ARG A 45 10.09 -9.93 12.39
N GLU A 46 9.09 -9.89 13.25
CA GLU A 46 8.59 -8.67 13.91
C GLU A 46 9.65 -7.98 14.80
N HIS A 47 10.69 -8.73 15.19
CA HIS A 47 11.81 -8.25 16.01
C HIS A 47 12.93 -7.60 15.19
N LEU A 48 12.90 -7.74 13.86
CA LEU A 48 13.92 -7.13 13.02
C LEU A 48 13.76 -5.61 13.01
N PRO A 49 14.86 -4.86 13.04
CA PRO A 49 14.78 -3.42 12.80
C PRO A 49 14.18 -3.17 11.42
N SER A 50 13.40 -2.10 11.29
CA SER A 50 12.83 -1.70 10.00
C SER A 50 13.96 -1.48 8.99
N GLN A 51 13.95 -2.27 7.94
CA GLN A 51 14.91 -2.22 6.84
C GLN A 51 14.13 -2.29 5.53
N GLY A 52 13.71 -1.16 5.04
CA GLY A 52 12.95 -1.09 3.80
C GLY A 52 13.27 0.15 3.01
N ALA A 53 13.66 0.00 1.75
CA ALA A 53 13.97 1.12 0.85
C ALA A 53 12.83 2.16 0.80
N LYS A 54 11.59 1.73 0.95
CA LYS A 54 10.43 2.63 0.99
C LYS A 54 10.39 3.47 2.27
N SER A 55 10.68 2.84 3.41
CA SER A 55 10.76 3.53 4.69
C SER A 55 11.92 4.52 4.68
N ASP A 56 13.09 4.11 4.14
CA ASP A 56 14.27 4.97 4.04
C ASP A 56 13.98 6.22 3.19
N LEU A 57 13.37 6.02 2.02
CA LEU A 57 12.97 7.12 1.14
C LEU A 57 11.95 8.05 1.81
N LEU A 58 10.98 7.49 2.54
CA LEU A 58 10.00 8.30 3.26
C LEU A 58 10.69 9.15 4.33
N ILE A 59 11.57 8.56 5.15
CA ILE A 59 12.30 9.28 6.20
C ILE A 59 13.17 10.40 5.59
N GLU A 60 13.90 10.11 4.51
CA GLU A 60 14.67 11.12 3.77
C GLU A 60 13.78 12.31 3.37
N LYS A 61 12.64 12.04 2.73
CA LYS A 61 11.70 13.09 2.30
C LYS A 61 11.08 13.84 3.48
N LEU A 62 10.72 13.15 4.57
CA LEU A 62 10.20 13.80 5.76
C LEU A 62 11.25 14.69 6.44
N THR A 63 12.52 14.29 6.42
CA THR A 63 13.63 15.12 6.92
C THR A 63 13.70 16.44 6.16
N ASP A 64 13.67 16.38 4.81
CA ASP A 64 13.68 17.57 3.95
C ASP A 64 12.49 18.49 4.22
N LEU A 65 11.34 17.93 4.53
CA LEU A 65 10.06 18.63 4.71
C LEU A 65 9.81 19.11 6.14
N SER A 66 10.52 18.56 7.12
CA SER A 66 10.24 18.77 8.55
C SER A 66 10.32 20.24 9.00
N ALA A 67 11.13 21.06 8.34
CA ALA A 67 11.31 22.47 8.65
C ALA A 67 10.52 23.43 7.74
N THR A 68 9.69 22.91 6.84
CA THR A 68 9.01 23.72 5.80
C THR A 68 7.56 24.08 6.12
N GLY A 69 7.01 23.59 7.22
CA GLY A 69 5.56 23.68 7.54
C GLY A 69 4.71 22.78 6.65
N ALA A 70 5.31 21.79 5.97
CA ALA A 70 4.61 20.93 5.04
C ALA A 70 3.68 19.93 5.75
N LYS A 71 2.52 19.69 5.16
CA LYS A 71 1.55 18.69 5.59
C LYS A 71 1.66 17.46 4.71
N VAL A 72 2.08 16.36 5.31
CA VAL A 72 2.38 15.11 4.61
C VAL A 72 1.35 14.04 4.97
N LEU A 73 0.74 13.44 3.95
CA LEU A 73 -0.21 12.35 4.09
C LEU A 73 0.40 11.05 3.58
N VAL A 74 0.48 10.05 4.42
CA VAL A 74 1.10 8.76 4.11
C VAL A 74 0.04 7.67 4.16
N PHE A 75 -0.18 7.01 3.04
CA PHE A 75 -1.14 5.92 2.91
C PHE A 75 -0.48 4.56 2.82
N SER A 76 -1.01 3.60 3.54
CA SER A 76 -0.76 2.18 3.35
C SER A 76 -2.03 1.35 3.58
N GLN A 77 -2.12 0.20 2.90
CA GLN A 77 -3.15 -0.79 3.21
C GLN A 77 -2.81 -1.59 4.48
N PHE A 78 -1.52 -1.68 4.83
CA PHE A 78 -1.04 -2.42 5.99
C PHE A 78 -0.91 -1.50 7.20
N THR A 79 -1.85 -1.60 8.15
CA THR A 79 -1.79 -0.81 9.40
C THR A 79 -0.55 -1.13 10.20
N SER A 80 -0.11 -2.39 10.23
CA SER A 80 1.16 -2.78 10.87
C SER A 80 2.39 -2.13 10.22
N PHE A 81 2.33 -1.77 8.93
CA PHE A 81 3.39 -0.98 8.31
C PHE A 81 3.36 0.49 8.78
N LEU A 82 2.17 1.05 8.94
CA LEU A 82 2.02 2.39 9.54
C LEU A 82 2.58 2.42 10.96
N ASP A 83 2.38 1.36 11.76
CA ASP A 83 2.96 1.24 13.10
C ASP A 83 4.50 1.22 13.08
N ILE A 84 5.09 0.52 12.10
CA ILE A 84 6.55 0.52 11.87
C ILE A 84 7.03 1.93 11.49
N LEU A 85 6.37 2.57 10.54
CA LEU A 85 6.70 3.92 10.10
C LEU A 85 6.57 4.93 11.25
N ARG A 86 5.52 4.79 12.08
CA ARG A 86 5.32 5.62 13.27
C ARG A 86 6.53 5.58 14.20
N LYS A 87 6.93 4.37 14.60
CA LYS A 87 8.07 4.17 15.50
C LYS A 87 9.36 4.74 14.91
N ARG A 88 9.53 4.58 13.62
CA ARG A 88 10.72 5.05 12.93
C ARG A 88 10.76 6.57 12.84
N ILE A 89 9.63 7.21 12.53
CA ILE A 89 9.54 8.69 12.50
C ILE A 89 9.76 9.25 13.90
N ASP A 90 9.16 8.68 14.94
CA ASP A 90 9.34 9.13 16.33
C ASP A 90 10.82 9.05 16.76
N LEU A 91 11.57 8.03 16.26
CA LEU A 91 12.98 7.83 16.60
C LEU A 91 13.92 8.76 15.80
N GLU A 92 13.71 8.88 14.48
CA GLU A 92 14.64 9.54 13.57
C GLU A 92 14.33 11.04 13.39
N LEU A 93 13.07 11.45 13.61
CA LEU A 93 12.60 12.83 13.48
C LEU A 93 11.87 13.30 14.75
N PRO A 94 12.56 13.31 15.90
CA PRO A 94 11.95 13.70 17.15
C PRO A 94 11.45 15.16 17.07
N GLY A 95 10.18 15.37 17.36
CA GLY A 95 9.52 16.67 17.26
C GLY A 95 8.67 16.89 16.03
N LEU A 96 8.73 16.00 15.02
CA LEU A 96 7.77 16.02 13.91
C LEU A 96 6.41 15.51 14.42
N SER A 97 5.38 16.33 14.28
CA SER A 97 4.02 15.98 14.72
C SER A 97 3.45 14.85 13.86
N ILE A 98 2.91 13.81 14.51
CA ILE A 98 2.30 12.66 13.84
C ILE A 98 0.88 12.49 14.34
N VAL A 99 -0.05 12.29 13.39
CA VAL A 99 -1.44 11.88 13.68
C VAL A 99 -1.78 10.61 12.89
N GLU A 100 -2.72 9.85 13.39
CA GLU A 100 -3.09 8.57 12.77
C GLU A 100 -4.58 8.49 12.46
N LEU A 101 -4.88 7.99 11.26
CA LEU A 101 -6.23 7.74 10.80
C LEU A 101 -6.35 6.30 10.27
N THR A 102 -6.73 5.38 11.15
CA THR A 102 -6.86 3.96 10.83
C THR A 102 -8.26 3.44 11.14
N GLY A 103 -8.50 2.16 10.86
CA GLY A 103 -9.77 1.51 11.22
C GLY A 103 -10.05 1.50 12.73
N SER A 104 -9.02 1.56 13.57
CA SER A 104 -9.12 1.59 15.03
C SER A 104 -9.38 3.00 15.60
N THR A 105 -9.23 4.05 14.79
CA THR A 105 -9.47 5.44 15.22
C THR A 105 -10.96 5.67 15.51
N ARG A 106 -11.31 5.78 16.78
CA ARG A 106 -12.71 5.98 17.23
C ARG A 106 -13.23 7.37 16.89
N ASN A 107 -12.50 8.41 17.27
CA ASN A 107 -12.83 9.80 16.95
C ASN A 107 -11.98 10.27 15.76
N ARG A 108 -12.53 10.17 14.56
CA ARG A 108 -11.84 10.52 13.32
C ARG A 108 -11.70 12.02 13.07
N SER A 109 -12.57 12.82 13.65
CA SER A 109 -12.52 14.28 13.51
C SER A 109 -11.25 14.84 14.14
N GLN A 110 -10.84 14.31 15.28
CA GLN A 110 -9.69 14.83 16.03
C GLN A 110 -8.37 14.82 15.21
N PRO A 111 -7.87 13.69 14.67
CA PRO A 111 -6.64 13.70 13.89
C PRO A 111 -6.77 14.51 12.61
N VAL A 112 -7.97 14.57 12.03
CA VAL A 112 -8.24 15.40 10.84
C VAL A 112 -8.14 16.88 11.18
N GLU A 113 -8.78 17.34 12.23
CA GLU A 113 -8.72 18.74 12.69
C GLU A 113 -7.28 19.13 13.07
N GLN A 114 -6.56 18.27 13.76
CA GLN A 114 -5.13 18.48 14.07
C GLN A 114 -4.31 18.64 12.80
N PHE A 115 -4.51 17.78 11.82
CA PHE A 115 -3.81 17.84 10.55
C PHE A 115 -4.18 19.10 9.74
N GLU A 116 -5.48 19.40 9.61
CA GLU A 116 -5.95 20.54 8.82
C GLU A 116 -5.53 21.88 9.43
N ASN A 117 -5.52 22.00 10.76
CA ASN A 117 -5.28 23.25 11.48
C ASN A 117 -3.82 23.44 11.93
N SER A 118 -2.93 22.46 11.72
CA SER A 118 -1.52 22.63 12.04
C SER A 118 -0.89 23.76 11.23
N ASN A 119 -0.07 24.58 11.88
CA ASN A 119 0.79 25.56 11.21
C ASN A 119 2.21 25.04 11.00
N ASP A 120 2.57 24.00 11.74
CA ASP A 120 3.86 23.34 11.66
C ASP A 120 3.81 22.10 10.76
N SER A 121 4.97 21.58 10.40
CA SER A 121 5.07 20.32 9.66
C SER A 121 4.40 19.20 10.45
N ILE A 122 3.54 18.45 9.76
CA ILE A 122 2.78 17.36 10.36
C ILE A 122 2.63 16.20 9.38
N VAL A 123 2.71 15.00 9.91
CA VAL A 123 2.49 13.77 9.14
C VAL A 123 1.21 13.09 9.60
N MET A 124 0.34 12.75 8.66
CA MET A 124 -0.79 11.86 8.91
C MET A 124 -0.50 10.48 8.34
N LEU A 125 -0.45 9.47 9.19
CA LEU A 125 -0.39 8.06 8.80
C LEU A 125 -1.82 7.52 8.69
N ALA A 126 -2.24 7.19 7.48
CA ALA A 126 -3.63 6.81 7.22
C ALA A 126 -3.76 5.46 6.51
N SER A 127 -4.70 4.63 6.96
CA SER A 127 -5.06 3.45 6.20
C SER A 127 -5.98 3.84 5.04
N MET A 128 -5.76 3.22 3.86
CA MET A 128 -6.57 3.47 2.67
C MET A 128 -8.07 3.31 2.92
N LYS A 129 -8.46 2.30 3.73
CA LYS A 129 -9.88 2.09 4.11
C LYS A 129 -10.45 3.23 4.95
N ALA A 130 -9.66 3.77 5.88
CA ALA A 130 -10.13 4.86 6.74
C ALA A 130 -10.30 6.17 5.97
N ALA A 131 -9.42 6.45 5.02
CA ALA A 131 -9.52 7.60 4.13
C ALA A 131 -10.74 7.54 3.19
N GLY A 132 -11.15 6.33 2.77
CA GLY A 132 -12.35 6.12 1.94
C GLY A 132 -13.66 6.52 2.60
N LEU A 133 -13.71 6.70 3.92
CA LEU A 133 -14.93 6.93 4.71
C LEU A 133 -15.34 8.41 4.85
N GLY A 134 -15.20 9.21 3.80
CA GLY A 134 -15.78 10.56 3.76
C GLY A 134 -14.94 11.67 4.41
N VAL A 135 -13.72 11.38 4.82
CA VAL A 135 -12.80 12.36 5.38
C VAL A 135 -12.26 13.28 4.29
N THR A 136 -12.16 14.57 4.55
CA THR A 136 -11.57 15.56 3.65
C THR A 136 -10.25 16.06 4.22
N LEU A 137 -9.16 15.99 3.43
CA LEU A 137 -7.79 16.32 3.83
C LEU A 137 -7.19 17.35 2.86
N LYS A 138 -7.80 18.55 2.80
CA LYS A 138 -7.49 19.58 1.80
C LYS A 138 -6.13 20.23 1.96
N SER A 139 -5.56 20.16 3.16
CA SER A 139 -4.32 20.86 3.47
C SER A 139 -3.04 20.06 3.14
N ALA A 140 -3.16 18.81 2.67
CA ALA A 140 -2.00 17.97 2.36
C ALA A 140 -1.17 18.54 1.21
N ASP A 141 0.10 18.89 1.44
CA ASP A 141 1.04 19.33 0.40
C ASP A 141 1.66 18.14 -0.33
N TYR A 142 1.88 17.05 0.39
CA TYR A 142 2.49 15.83 -0.11
C TYR A 142 1.65 14.61 0.26
N VAL A 143 1.50 13.69 -0.69
CA VAL A 143 0.81 12.41 -0.51
C VAL A 143 1.77 11.29 -0.91
N PHE A 144 2.02 10.37 0.00
CA PHE A 144 2.81 9.16 -0.24
C PHE A 144 1.89 7.94 -0.22
N LEU A 145 1.83 7.21 -1.32
CA LEU A 145 1.22 5.90 -1.41
C LEU A 145 2.34 4.87 -1.25
N MET A 146 2.42 4.25 -0.09
CA MET A 146 3.54 3.37 0.28
C MET A 146 3.48 2.00 -0.39
N ASP A 147 2.30 1.57 -0.80
CA ASP A 147 2.06 0.30 -1.47
C ASP A 147 0.94 0.45 -2.51
N PRO A 148 1.06 -0.16 -3.71
CA PRO A 148 0.02 -0.08 -4.72
C PRO A 148 -1.23 -0.84 -4.26
N TRP A 149 -2.40 -0.24 -4.49
CA TRP A 149 -3.67 -0.90 -4.19
C TRP A 149 -4.10 -1.78 -5.38
N TRP A 150 -4.77 -2.91 -5.12
CA TRP A 150 -5.29 -3.76 -6.18
C TRP A 150 -6.25 -3.03 -7.12
N ASN A 151 -7.12 -2.19 -6.57
CA ASN A 151 -8.06 -1.37 -7.32
C ASN A 151 -7.54 0.08 -7.43
N PRO A 152 -7.13 0.55 -8.61
CA PRO A 152 -6.63 1.92 -8.80
C PRO A 152 -7.68 2.99 -8.44
N ALA A 153 -8.98 2.70 -8.54
CA ALA A 153 -10.02 3.64 -8.17
C ALA A 153 -10.00 4.00 -6.67
N VAL A 154 -9.55 3.08 -5.82
CA VAL A 154 -9.38 3.36 -4.38
C VAL A 154 -8.22 4.30 -4.12
N GLU A 155 -7.12 4.16 -4.88
CA GLU A 155 -6.00 5.12 -4.82
C GLU A 155 -6.44 6.50 -5.29
N GLU A 156 -7.12 6.58 -6.44
CA GLU A 156 -7.66 7.83 -6.99
C GLU A 156 -8.61 8.49 -5.98
N GLN A 157 -9.51 7.72 -5.36
CA GLN A 157 -10.40 8.25 -4.32
C GLN A 157 -9.65 8.80 -3.11
N ALA A 158 -8.59 8.14 -2.66
CA ALA A 158 -7.77 8.62 -1.55
C ALA A 158 -7.03 9.92 -1.93
N ILE A 159 -6.50 9.98 -3.15
CA ILE A 159 -5.85 11.18 -3.69
C ILE A 159 -6.84 12.34 -3.79
N ASP A 160 -8.05 12.10 -4.28
CA ASP A 160 -9.10 13.14 -4.42
C ASP A 160 -9.51 13.74 -3.08
N ARG A 161 -9.33 13.02 -1.95
CA ARG A 161 -9.54 13.57 -0.62
C ARG A 161 -8.50 14.63 -0.25
N ALA A 162 -7.28 14.48 -0.77
CA ALA A 162 -6.19 15.43 -0.60
C ALA A 162 -6.20 16.53 -1.67
N HIS A 163 -6.65 16.20 -2.90
CA HIS A 163 -6.70 17.11 -4.03
C HIS A 163 -8.15 17.48 -4.37
N ARG A 164 -8.67 18.55 -3.78
CA ARG A 164 -10.03 19.02 -4.05
C ARG A 164 -10.02 20.36 -4.80
N ILE A 165 -11.04 20.55 -5.67
CA ILE A 165 -11.29 21.80 -6.41
C ILE A 165 -11.32 23.00 -5.45
N GLY A 166 -10.50 24.02 -5.73
CA GLY A 166 -10.40 25.25 -4.94
C GLY A 166 -9.11 25.42 -4.14
N ARG A 167 -8.18 24.45 -4.18
CA ARG A 167 -6.84 24.61 -3.62
C ARG A 167 -5.93 25.36 -4.60
N ILE A 168 -5.27 26.43 -4.13
CA ILE A 168 -4.34 27.25 -4.92
C ILE A 168 -2.95 26.58 -5.02
N LYS A 169 -2.53 25.84 -3.97
CA LYS A 169 -1.23 25.17 -3.93
C LYS A 169 -1.29 23.79 -4.59
N PRO A 170 -0.28 23.37 -5.37
CA PRO A 170 -0.21 22.02 -5.90
C PRO A 170 -0.04 21.00 -4.78
N THR A 171 -0.55 19.79 -4.97
CA THR A 171 -0.29 18.63 -4.12
C THR A 171 0.62 17.67 -4.88
N PHE A 172 1.75 17.29 -4.27
CA PHE A 172 2.70 16.35 -4.86
C PHE A 172 2.35 14.93 -4.42
N ILE A 173 2.20 14.02 -5.40
CA ILE A 173 1.78 12.64 -5.15
C ILE A 173 2.92 11.69 -5.51
N TYR A 174 3.42 10.96 -4.53
CA TYR A 174 4.44 9.93 -4.67
C TYR A 174 3.82 8.54 -4.55
N ARG A 175 4.03 7.71 -5.57
CA ARG A 175 3.65 6.30 -5.56
C ARG A 175 4.91 5.45 -5.47
N LEU A 176 5.10 4.78 -4.34
CA LEU A 176 6.28 3.95 -4.11
C LEU A 176 6.01 2.53 -4.57
N VAL A 177 6.84 2.06 -5.50
CA VAL A 177 6.74 0.71 -6.07
C VAL A 177 8.13 0.07 -6.08
N THR A 178 8.24 -1.14 -5.58
CA THR A 178 9.47 -1.92 -5.61
C THR A 178 9.60 -2.62 -6.95
N LYS A 179 10.58 -2.21 -7.76
CA LYS A 179 10.81 -2.76 -9.10
C LYS A 179 11.23 -4.23 -9.06
N GLY A 180 10.83 -5.00 -10.08
CA GLY A 180 11.15 -6.42 -10.17
C GLY A 180 10.41 -7.28 -9.15
N THR A 181 9.31 -6.78 -8.60
CA THR A 181 8.51 -7.48 -7.59
C THR A 181 7.04 -7.57 -7.98
N ILE A 182 6.26 -8.21 -7.12
CA ILE A 182 4.80 -8.29 -7.27
C ILE A 182 4.14 -6.90 -7.38
N GLU A 183 4.70 -5.87 -6.73
CA GLU A 183 4.16 -4.52 -6.79
C GLU A 183 4.31 -3.88 -8.17
N ASP A 184 5.45 -4.11 -8.81
CA ASP A 184 5.71 -3.64 -10.16
C ASP A 184 4.72 -4.30 -11.15
N ARG A 185 4.49 -5.61 -11.00
CA ARG A 185 3.49 -6.34 -11.79
C ARG A 185 2.06 -5.84 -11.55
N VAL A 186 1.69 -5.59 -10.30
CA VAL A 186 0.37 -4.99 -9.98
C VAL A 186 0.21 -3.64 -10.69
N ARG A 187 1.26 -2.80 -10.69
CA ARG A 187 1.22 -1.50 -11.40
C ARG A 187 1.10 -1.66 -12.92
N GLN A 188 1.85 -2.58 -13.52
CA GLN A 188 1.73 -2.87 -14.94
C GLN A 188 0.31 -3.29 -15.30
N LEU A 189 -0.27 -4.23 -14.55
CA LEU A 189 -1.66 -4.65 -14.76
C LEU A 189 -2.68 -3.52 -14.57
N GLN A 190 -2.47 -2.62 -13.60
CA GLN A 190 -3.32 -1.43 -13.44
C GLN A 190 -3.31 -0.56 -14.69
N VAL A 191 -2.14 -0.40 -15.33
CA VAL A 191 -2.00 0.41 -16.53
C VAL A 191 -2.59 -0.29 -17.76
N GLU A 192 -2.25 -1.57 -17.96
CA GLU A 192 -2.58 -2.33 -19.16
C GLU A 192 -4.06 -2.75 -19.23
N LYS A 193 -4.65 -3.06 -18.08
CA LYS A 193 -5.99 -3.66 -17.99
C LYS A 193 -6.92 -2.88 -17.04
N LYS A 194 -6.87 -1.55 -17.08
CA LYS A 194 -7.65 -0.70 -16.15
C LYS A 194 -9.14 -1.08 -16.12
N GLU A 195 -9.76 -1.37 -17.27
CA GLU A 195 -11.17 -1.78 -17.36
C GLU A 195 -11.40 -3.22 -16.88
N THR A 196 -10.58 -4.15 -17.33
CA THR A 196 -10.64 -5.56 -16.93
C THR A 196 -10.33 -5.73 -15.44
N PHE A 197 -9.38 -4.96 -14.91
CA PHE A 197 -9.04 -4.96 -13.49
C PHE A 197 -10.21 -4.54 -12.61
N ASN A 198 -10.97 -3.52 -13.03
CA ASN A 198 -12.18 -3.08 -12.30
C ASN A 198 -13.27 -4.16 -12.32
N GLN A 199 -13.46 -4.88 -13.43
CA GLN A 199 -14.37 -6.03 -13.49
C GLN A 199 -13.90 -7.15 -12.56
N ILE A 200 -12.63 -7.54 -12.66
CA ILE A 200 -12.03 -8.62 -11.86
C ILE A 200 -12.14 -8.35 -10.35
N ILE A 201 -11.81 -7.17 -9.88
CA ILE A 201 -11.83 -6.84 -8.45
C ILE A 201 -13.24 -6.50 -7.96
N GLY A 202 -14.10 -5.92 -8.81
CA GLY A 202 -15.51 -5.68 -8.50
C GLY A 202 -16.25 -6.98 -8.20
N GLU A 203 -15.98 -8.02 -8.96
CA GLU A 203 -16.56 -9.36 -8.79
C GLU A 203 -15.98 -10.13 -7.59
N LEU A 204 -14.72 -9.88 -7.19
CA LEU A 204 -14.11 -10.45 -5.95
C LEU A 204 -14.86 -10.02 -4.67
N ASN A 205 -15.63 -8.95 -4.73
CA ASN A 205 -16.52 -8.55 -3.64
C ASN A 205 -17.90 -9.26 -3.71
N GLY A 206 -18.18 -10.01 -4.79
CA GLY A 206 -19.34 -10.87 -4.97
C GLY A 206 -18.88 -12.32 -5.21
N ALA A 207 -19.42 -13.26 -4.47
CA ALA A 207 -18.94 -14.64 -4.30
C ALA A 207 -18.94 -15.55 -5.55
N SER A 208 -19.06 -15.06 -6.77
CA SER A 208 -19.23 -15.89 -7.98
C SER A 208 -18.10 -15.91 -9.00
N GLY A 209 -17.06 -15.10 -8.85
CA GLY A 209 -16.00 -14.91 -9.87
C GLY A 209 -14.62 -15.50 -9.56
N LEU A 210 -14.44 -16.30 -8.52
CA LEU A 210 -13.13 -16.75 -8.03
C LEU A 210 -12.30 -17.57 -9.04
N THR A 211 -12.92 -18.29 -9.95
CA THR A 211 -12.22 -19.22 -10.86
C THR A 211 -11.57 -18.53 -12.07
N ASP A 212 -12.22 -17.51 -12.62
CA ASP A 212 -11.69 -16.78 -13.78
C ASP A 212 -10.55 -15.81 -13.36
N HIS A 213 -10.62 -15.29 -12.13
CA HIS A 213 -9.58 -14.48 -11.53
C HIS A 213 -8.31 -15.27 -11.22
N PHE A 214 -8.44 -16.56 -10.98
CA PHE A 214 -7.33 -17.46 -10.72
C PHE A 214 -6.36 -17.53 -11.88
N ASN A 215 -6.86 -17.50 -13.12
CA ASN A 215 -6.03 -17.53 -14.32
C ASN A 215 -5.23 -16.21 -14.48
N SER A 216 -5.82 -15.08 -14.17
CA SER A 216 -5.12 -13.79 -14.20
C SER A 216 -4.08 -13.64 -13.07
N LEU A 217 -4.36 -14.19 -11.88
CA LEU A 217 -3.38 -14.27 -10.77
C LEU A 217 -2.26 -15.27 -11.07
N LYS A 218 -2.56 -16.33 -11.82
CA LYS A 218 -1.57 -17.31 -12.29
C LYS A 218 -0.61 -16.67 -13.31
N GLU A 219 -1.11 -15.86 -14.24
CA GLU A 219 -0.28 -15.06 -15.14
C GLU A 219 0.64 -14.09 -14.37
N LEU A 220 0.19 -13.55 -13.23
CA LEU A 220 1.00 -12.71 -12.35
C LEU A 220 2.19 -13.46 -11.74
N ILE A 221 2.04 -14.74 -11.44
CA ILE A 221 3.08 -15.59 -10.83
C ILE A 221 4.00 -16.18 -11.89
N GLU A 222 3.48 -16.57 -13.06
CA GLU A 222 4.25 -17.18 -14.16
C GLU A 222 5.13 -16.16 -14.92
N LEU A 223 4.92 -14.85 -14.77
CA LEU A 223 5.73 -13.80 -15.39
C LEU A 223 6.96 -13.40 -14.55
N THR A 224 7.29 -14.15 -13.51
CA THR A 224 8.45 -13.89 -12.63
C THR A 224 9.70 -14.71 -12.99
N ASP A 225 9.76 -15.35 -14.17
CA ASP A 225 10.96 -16.01 -14.71
C ASP A 225 11.74 -15.10 -15.67
#